data_f5933a9f6abc8b488cb2331a245be9d1
#
_entry.id   f5933a9f6abc8b488cb2331a245be9d1
#
_cell.length_a   1.000
_cell.length_b   1.000
_cell.length_c   1.000
_cell.angle_alpha   90.00
_cell.angle_beta   90.00
_cell.angle_gamma   90.00
#
_symmetry.space_group_name_H-M   'P 1'
#
loop_
_entity.id
_entity.type
_entity.pdbx_description
1 polymer ?
#
loop_
_entity_poly.entity_id
_entity_poly.type
_entity_poly.pdbx_seq_one_letter_code
_entity_poly.pdbx_strand_id
1 'polypeptide(L)'
;MGVRRRKGREALPKRAMAIRIVHYLNQFFAGIGGEEHAGTELTLREGPVGAGRALAQALGDQGEVVATLICGDNRFHDDLHSVLMGLRTHLQRLQPDLLVAGPAFGAGRYGQACAQVCRLACKLGIPAVTGLHRDNPAVQGARADVVMVPTGETPADMPQALAAMVRVGLKLQRGEALGPAELEGTISNGVRRVYDRGRPGYQRALDMLLDKLHGRSFTTEVPINAPERVPPAPPLAALREATIAMVTTGGLVRKGNPEGQVAANATRYHRHSVQDLEALSPEGWEAFHAGYFNHIVNRNPNYILPLNFLRDLERSGAIGRVYEWIYALPGVSTPVAAAARMGRGIAEDLKAGGVDGALLVATXGTCNRCGATIAKEIERVGIPVAMISAIYDLALTTGANRVVRGARIEHVCGDPSLGPEKDYAYGLRIVKTALGALRQAVPGPKLFDPLAGSGEEALRDAS
;
A
#
# COMPACT_ATOMS: atom_id res chain seq x y z
N MET A 1 -74.18 -35.98 18.67
CA MET A 1 -73.73 -34.60 18.53
C MET A 1 -72.23 -34.60 18.47
N GLY A 2 -71.64 -34.52 17.27
CA GLY A 2 -70.21 -34.59 17.07
C GLY A 2 -69.63 -33.17 16.90
N VAL A 3 -68.67 -32.86 17.77
CA VAL A 3 -67.98 -31.57 17.68
C VAL A 3 -66.87 -31.72 16.66
N ARG A 4 -66.93 -31.02 15.53
CA ARG A 4 -65.91 -30.95 14.54
C ARG A 4 -64.79 -30.04 15.09
N ARG A 5 -63.58 -30.63 15.37
CA ARG A 5 -62.33 -29.86 15.67
C ARG A 5 -61.90 -29.16 14.39
N ARG A 6 -61.82 -27.85 14.42
CA ARG A 6 -61.19 -27.05 13.37
C ARG A 6 -59.68 -27.35 13.37
N LYS A 7 -59.17 -27.85 12.24
CA LYS A 7 -57.70 -27.97 12.01
C LYS A 7 -57.13 -26.55 12.00
N GLY A 8 -56.19 -26.32 12.91
CA GLY A 8 -55.45 -25.06 12.92
C GLY A 8 -54.62 -24.91 11.62
N ARG A 9 -54.68 -23.72 11.06
CA ARG A 9 -53.79 -23.35 9.95
C ARG A 9 -52.36 -23.40 10.47
N GLU A 10 -51.54 -24.31 9.91
CA GLU A 10 -50.10 -24.27 10.07
C GLU A 10 -49.63 -22.93 9.49
N ALA A 11 -49.04 -22.10 10.33
CA ALA A 11 -48.40 -20.88 9.88
C ALA A 11 -47.17 -21.27 9.03
N LEU A 12 -47.19 -20.84 7.78
CA LEU A 12 -46.02 -20.97 6.90
C LEU A 12 -44.80 -20.35 7.60
N PRO A 13 -43.63 -20.99 7.56
CA PRO A 13 -42.44 -20.39 8.20
C PRO A 13 -42.15 -19.04 7.55
N LYS A 14 -41.98 -18.01 8.35
CA LYS A 14 -41.57 -16.69 7.88
C LYS A 14 -40.24 -16.90 7.11
N ARG A 15 -40.29 -16.60 5.82
CA ARG A 15 -39.06 -16.60 4.99
C ARG A 15 -38.10 -15.67 5.67
N ALA A 16 -36.95 -16.20 6.11
CA ALA A 16 -35.92 -15.38 6.71
C ALA A 16 -35.55 -14.31 5.69
N MET A 17 -35.58 -13.02 6.09
CA MET A 17 -35.21 -11.94 5.18
C MET A 17 -33.78 -12.10 4.77
N ALA A 18 -33.51 -11.98 3.47
CA ALA A 18 -32.15 -12.06 2.94
C ALA A 18 -31.26 -10.98 3.58
N ILE A 19 -30.03 -11.33 3.90
CA ILE A 19 -29.04 -10.43 4.50
C ILE A 19 -28.72 -9.33 3.49
N ARG A 20 -28.73 -8.08 3.94
CA ARG A 20 -28.46 -6.91 3.10
C ARG A 20 -26.96 -6.62 3.10
N ILE A 21 -26.36 -6.65 1.92
CA ILE A 21 -24.92 -6.49 1.76
C ILE A 21 -24.62 -5.24 0.94
N VAL A 22 -23.64 -4.44 1.42
CA VAL A 22 -23.05 -3.36 0.63
C VAL A 22 -21.67 -3.83 0.19
N HIS A 23 -21.38 -3.67 -1.09
CA HIS A 23 -20.10 -4.06 -1.70
C HIS A 23 -19.29 -2.80 -2.01
N TYR A 24 -18.01 -2.78 -1.65
CA TYR A 24 -17.09 -1.70 -2.01
C TYR A 24 -16.14 -2.19 -3.10
N LEU A 25 -16.03 -1.41 -4.18
CA LEU A 25 -15.16 -1.71 -5.33
C LEU A 25 -14.40 -0.47 -5.78
N ASN A 26 -13.22 -0.68 -6.38
CA ASN A 26 -12.54 0.39 -7.09
C ASN A 26 -13.10 0.50 -8.52
N GLN A 27 -12.58 1.47 -9.28
CA GLN A 27 -13.03 1.74 -10.65
C GLN A 27 -12.87 0.52 -11.57
N PHE A 28 -11.79 -0.23 -11.39
CA PHE A 28 -11.50 -1.38 -12.27
C PHE A 28 -12.51 -2.51 -12.03
N PHE A 29 -12.67 -2.95 -10.78
CA PHE A 29 -13.56 -4.06 -10.47
C PHE A 29 -15.04 -3.68 -10.56
N ALA A 30 -15.34 -2.39 -10.53
CA ALA A 30 -16.72 -1.91 -10.80
C ALA A 30 -17.03 -1.87 -12.30
N GLY A 31 -16.01 -2.08 -13.16
CA GLY A 31 -16.22 -2.07 -14.61
C GLY A 31 -16.30 -0.67 -15.22
N ILE A 32 -15.78 0.35 -14.51
CA ILE A 32 -15.75 1.72 -15.03
C ILE A 32 -14.57 1.89 -16.01
N GLY A 33 -13.40 1.39 -15.64
CA GLY A 33 -12.22 1.46 -16.48
C GLY A 33 -10.93 1.21 -15.71
N GLY A 34 -9.81 1.40 -16.37
CA GLY A 34 -8.48 1.17 -15.81
C GLY A 34 -7.93 2.35 -15.03
N GLU A 35 -6.63 2.53 -15.09
CA GLU A 35 -5.94 3.59 -14.32
C GLU A 35 -6.35 4.99 -14.76
N GLU A 36 -6.81 5.14 -15.99
CA GLU A 36 -7.33 6.43 -16.48
C GLU A 36 -8.58 6.89 -15.72
N HIS A 37 -9.24 5.96 -15.02
CA HIS A 37 -10.41 6.25 -14.18
C HIS A 37 -10.11 6.19 -12.69
N ALA A 38 -8.83 6.14 -12.30
CA ALA A 38 -8.45 6.07 -10.88
C ALA A 38 -8.87 7.31 -10.07
N GLY A 39 -9.25 8.39 -10.73
CA GLY A 39 -9.78 9.59 -10.10
C GLY A 39 -11.29 9.60 -9.89
N THR A 40 -11.98 8.49 -10.16
CA THR A 40 -13.46 8.42 -10.06
C THR A 40 -13.93 8.79 -8.64
N GLU A 41 -14.88 9.74 -8.60
CA GLU A 41 -15.47 10.18 -7.32
C GLU A 41 -16.23 9.05 -6.64
N LEU A 42 -16.35 9.14 -5.32
CA LEU A 42 -17.17 8.19 -4.57
C LEU A 42 -18.62 8.23 -5.09
N THR A 43 -19.10 7.10 -5.59
CA THR A 43 -20.45 6.96 -6.12
C THR A 43 -21.12 5.73 -5.54
N LEU A 44 -22.46 5.79 -5.52
CA LEU A 44 -23.29 4.67 -5.10
C LEU A 44 -24.09 4.18 -6.30
N ARG A 45 -24.11 2.87 -6.50
CA ARG A 45 -24.96 2.20 -7.49
C ARG A 45 -25.87 1.21 -6.77
N GLU A 46 -27.11 1.10 -7.21
CA GLU A 46 -28.03 0.10 -6.68
C GLU A 46 -27.64 -1.28 -7.19
N GLY A 47 -27.74 -2.27 -6.31
CA GLY A 47 -27.48 -3.66 -6.65
C GLY A 47 -26.01 -3.97 -6.92
N PRO A 48 -25.76 -5.17 -7.47
CA PRO A 48 -24.39 -5.60 -7.78
C PRO A 48 -23.91 -5.06 -9.13
N VAL A 49 -22.70 -4.52 -9.18
CA VAL A 49 -22.07 -4.10 -10.43
C VAL A 49 -20.69 -4.73 -10.53
N GLY A 50 -20.16 -4.84 -11.74
CA GLY A 50 -18.82 -5.38 -11.98
C GLY A 50 -18.63 -6.71 -11.27
N ALA A 51 -17.57 -6.81 -10.47
CA ALA A 51 -17.27 -8.01 -9.69
C ALA A 51 -18.39 -8.34 -8.68
N GLY A 52 -19.24 -7.39 -8.36
CA GLY A 52 -20.38 -7.62 -7.48
C GLY A 52 -21.37 -8.64 -8.03
N ARG A 53 -21.42 -8.82 -9.34
CA ARG A 53 -22.30 -9.85 -9.93
C ARG A 53 -21.82 -11.25 -9.53
N ALA A 54 -20.51 -11.46 -9.51
CA ALA A 54 -19.94 -12.72 -9.03
C ALA A 54 -20.17 -12.89 -7.53
N LEU A 55 -20.10 -11.80 -6.76
CA LEU A 55 -20.42 -11.84 -5.32
C LEU A 55 -21.89 -12.25 -5.11
N ALA A 56 -22.81 -11.64 -5.87
CA ALA A 56 -24.24 -11.98 -5.77
C ALA A 56 -24.47 -13.47 -6.08
N GLN A 57 -23.76 -13.98 -7.07
CA GLN A 57 -23.84 -15.38 -7.44
C GLN A 57 -23.30 -16.30 -6.33
N ALA A 58 -22.18 -15.90 -5.70
CA ALA A 58 -21.62 -16.65 -4.58
C ALA A 58 -22.53 -16.66 -3.36
N LEU A 59 -23.28 -15.57 -3.13
CA LEU A 59 -24.24 -15.47 -2.02
C LEU A 59 -25.47 -16.35 -2.22
N GLY A 60 -25.93 -16.50 -3.45
CA GLY A 60 -27.16 -17.23 -3.74
C GLY A 60 -28.34 -16.65 -2.96
N ASP A 61 -29.09 -17.52 -2.26
CA ASP A 61 -30.24 -17.12 -1.47
C ASP A 61 -29.90 -16.58 -0.07
N GLN A 62 -28.63 -16.60 0.30
CA GLN A 62 -28.19 -16.23 1.65
C GLN A 62 -28.15 -14.73 1.87
N GLY A 63 -27.98 -13.95 0.80
CA GLY A 63 -27.90 -12.50 0.92
C GLY A 63 -28.10 -11.80 -0.40
N GLU A 64 -28.28 -10.50 -0.32
CA GLU A 64 -28.52 -9.64 -1.48
C GLU A 64 -27.58 -8.46 -1.44
N VAL A 65 -26.87 -8.21 -2.55
CA VAL A 65 -26.06 -6.99 -2.70
C VAL A 65 -27.02 -5.85 -3.02
N VAL A 66 -27.37 -5.06 -2.01
CA VAL A 66 -28.36 -3.98 -2.18
C VAL A 66 -27.75 -2.73 -2.80
N ALA A 67 -26.44 -2.54 -2.65
CA ALA A 67 -25.76 -1.37 -3.20
C ALA A 67 -24.27 -1.66 -3.34
N THR A 68 -23.65 -0.97 -4.29
CA THR A 68 -22.20 -0.97 -4.49
C THR A 68 -21.68 0.45 -4.33
N LEU A 69 -20.71 0.62 -3.47
CA LEU A 69 -19.97 1.88 -3.29
C LEU A 69 -18.68 1.79 -4.10
N ILE A 70 -18.43 2.77 -4.93
CA ILE A 70 -17.30 2.76 -5.87
C ILE A 70 -16.50 4.02 -5.69
N CYS A 71 -15.17 3.88 -5.59
CA CYS A 71 -14.27 5.03 -5.53
C CYS A 71 -12.99 4.69 -6.27
N GLY A 72 -12.48 5.63 -7.04
CA GLY A 72 -11.22 5.44 -7.76
C GLY A 72 -10.05 5.35 -6.80
N ASP A 73 -9.05 4.54 -7.15
CA ASP A 73 -7.91 4.28 -6.28
C ASP A 73 -7.14 5.55 -5.93
N ASN A 74 -6.92 6.45 -6.90
CA ASN A 74 -6.24 7.71 -6.62
C ASN A 74 -7.13 8.62 -5.78
N ARG A 75 -8.42 8.73 -6.17
CA ARG A 75 -9.37 9.56 -5.42
C ARG A 75 -9.42 9.17 -3.94
N PHE A 76 -9.42 7.87 -3.66
CA PHE A 76 -9.47 7.38 -2.28
C PHE A 76 -8.29 7.89 -1.46
N HIS A 77 -7.08 7.82 -2.02
CA HIS A 77 -5.87 8.21 -1.29
C HIS A 77 -5.66 9.72 -1.26
N ASP A 78 -5.97 10.41 -2.37
CA ASP A 78 -5.74 11.85 -2.46
C ASP A 78 -6.67 12.63 -1.53
N ASP A 79 -7.91 12.16 -1.36
CA ASP A 79 -8.92 12.87 -0.57
C ASP A 79 -9.53 11.96 0.50
N LEU A 80 -8.68 11.22 1.18
CA LEU A 80 -9.08 10.17 2.14
C LEU A 80 -10.15 10.62 3.13
N HIS A 81 -9.97 11.79 3.75
CA HIS A 81 -10.92 12.26 4.77
C HIS A 81 -12.31 12.46 4.17
N SER A 82 -12.39 13.14 3.04
CA SER A 82 -13.67 13.42 2.36
C SER A 82 -14.35 12.11 1.91
N VAL A 83 -13.55 11.16 1.38
CA VAL A 83 -14.10 9.88 0.93
C VAL A 83 -14.65 9.09 2.12
N LEU A 84 -13.90 9.05 3.24
CA LEU A 84 -14.38 8.32 4.42
C LEU A 84 -15.65 8.94 5.00
N MET A 85 -15.78 10.28 4.97
CA MET A 85 -17.01 10.96 5.41
C MET A 85 -18.18 10.59 4.52
N GLY A 86 -17.97 10.56 3.19
CA GLY A 86 -19.01 10.14 2.24
C GLY A 86 -19.42 8.69 2.44
N LEU A 87 -18.43 7.80 2.62
CA LEU A 87 -18.70 6.39 2.90
C LEU A 87 -19.51 6.23 4.19
N ARG A 88 -19.14 6.97 5.24
CA ARG A 88 -19.88 6.96 6.51
C ARG A 88 -21.37 7.33 6.27
N THR A 89 -21.59 8.40 5.53
CA THR A 89 -22.96 8.87 5.23
C THR A 89 -23.76 7.78 4.51
N HIS A 90 -23.17 7.16 3.48
CA HIS A 90 -23.84 6.10 2.75
C HIS A 90 -24.13 4.88 3.63
N LEU A 91 -23.14 4.44 4.43
CA LEU A 91 -23.32 3.25 5.28
C LEU A 91 -24.36 3.49 6.38
N GLN A 92 -24.41 4.69 6.95
CA GLN A 92 -25.42 5.03 7.96
C GLN A 92 -26.82 5.06 7.37
N ARG A 93 -26.96 5.52 6.12
CA ARG A 93 -28.24 5.54 5.44
C ARG A 93 -28.68 4.14 5.02
N LEU A 94 -27.75 3.34 4.45
CA LEU A 94 -28.08 2.01 3.92
C LEU A 94 -28.27 0.97 5.01
N GLN A 95 -27.59 1.11 6.13
CA GLN A 95 -27.64 0.18 7.27
C GLN A 95 -27.53 -1.29 6.82
N PRO A 96 -26.45 -1.67 6.15
CA PRO A 96 -26.30 -3.06 5.72
C PRO A 96 -26.03 -4.00 6.89
N ASP A 97 -26.37 -5.27 6.72
CA ASP A 97 -26.05 -6.32 7.68
C ASP A 97 -24.59 -6.76 7.58
N LEU A 98 -23.97 -6.52 6.43
CA LEU A 98 -22.58 -6.93 6.16
C LEU A 98 -22.00 -6.02 5.07
N LEU A 99 -20.75 -5.63 5.26
CA LEU A 99 -19.98 -4.95 4.21
C LEU A 99 -18.93 -5.92 3.67
N VAL A 100 -18.84 -6.02 2.34
CA VAL A 100 -17.80 -6.78 1.65
C VAL A 100 -16.97 -5.78 0.85
N ALA A 101 -15.66 -5.74 1.08
CA ALA A 101 -14.76 -4.85 0.35
C ALA A 101 -13.80 -5.68 -0.50
N GLY A 102 -13.72 -5.38 -1.79
CA GLY A 102 -12.84 -6.13 -2.68
C GLY A 102 -13.48 -7.37 -3.26
N PRO A 103 -12.68 -8.41 -3.55
CA PRO A 103 -11.28 -8.64 -3.14
C PRO A 103 -10.28 -7.77 -3.89
N ALA A 104 -9.18 -7.44 -3.23
CA ALA A 104 -8.16 -6.59 -3.82
C ALA A 104 -6.90 -7.34 -4.27
N PHE A 105 -6.80 -8.63 -3.94
CA PHE A 105 -5.67 -9.47 -4.36
C PHE A 105 -4.33 -8.82 -3.98
N GLY A 106 -3.40 -8.69 -4.93
CA GLY A 106 -2.11 -8.05 -4.70
C GLY A 106 -2.09 -6.55 -4.89
N ALA A 107 -3.21 -5.92 -5.26
CA ALA A 107 -3.25 -4.48 -5.58
C ALA A 107 -3.09 -3.63 -4.30
N GLY A 108 -2.00 -2.87 -4.21
CA GLY A 108 -1.64 -2.18 -2.97
C GLY A 108 -2.54 -1.02 -2.59
N ARG A 109 -2.81 -0.08 -3.52
CA ARG A 109 -3.72 1.05 -3.26
C ARG A 109 -5.12 0.55 -2.92
N TYR A 110 -5.62 -0.38 -3.73
CA TYR A 110 -6.96 -0.93 -3.54
C TYR A 110 -7.06 -1.71 -2.23
N GLY A 111 -6.02 -2.47 -1.88
CA GLY A 111 -5.99 -3.18 -0.60
C GLY A 111 -6.08 -2.24 0.59
N GLN A 112 -5.34 -1.12 0.53
CA GLN A 112 -5.42 -0.10 1.58
C GLN A 112 -6.83 0.49 1.67
N ALA A 113 -7.45 0.78 0.52
CA ALA A 113 -8.81 1.30 0.50
C ALA A 113 -9.79 0.29 1.12
N CYS A 114 -9.71 -0.98 0.71
CA CYS A 114 -10.58 -2.03 1.27
C CYS A 114 -10.43 -2.15 2.79
N ALA A 115 -9.20 -2.10 3.29
CA ALA A 115 -8.95 -2.17 4.73
C ALA A 115 -9.55 -0.98 5.46
N GLN A 116 -9.40 0.24 4.91
CA GLN A 116 -9.97 1.44 5.53
C GLN A 116 -11.50 1.41 5.53
N VAL A 117 -12.10 0.93 4.45
CA VAL A 117 -13.56 0.81 4.35
C VAL A 117 -14.08 -0.21 5.39
N CYS A 118 -13.40 -1.34 5.52
CA CYS A 118 -13.77 -2.34 6.54
C CYS A 118 -13.63 -1.77 7.95
N ARG A 119 -12.55 -1.04 8.20
CA ARG A 119 -12.31 -0.42 9.51
C ARG A 119 -13.44 0.58 9.84
N LEU A 120 -13.83 1.39 8.86
CA LEU A 120 -14.93 2.33 9.03
C LEU A 120 -16.24 1.60 9.32
N ALA A 121 -16.56 0.55 8.56
CA ALA A 121 -17.78 -0.23 8.77
C ALA A 121 -17.83 -0.81 10.18
N CYS A 122 -16.71 -1.38 10.65
CA CYS A 122 -16.63 -1.95 11.99
C CYS A 122 -16.87 -0.88 13.07
N LYS A 123 -16.34 0.33 12.88
CA LYS A 123 -16.59 1.45 13.80
C LYS A 123 -18.06 1.86 13.84
N LEU A 124 -18.80 1.58 12.77
CA LEU A 124 -20.23 1.84 12.70
C LEU A 124 -21.07 0.65 13.16
N GLY A 125 -20.43 -0.41 13.65
CA GLY A 125 -21.11 -1.62 14.11
C GLY A 125 -21.54 -2.56 12.98
N ILE A 126 -21.01 -2.37 11.78
CA ILE A 126 -21.34 -3.20 10.61
C ILE A 126 -20.24 -4.24 10.43
N PRO A 127 -20.53 -5.54 10.50
CA PRO A 127 -19.53 -6.56 10.21
C PRO A 127 -18.95 -6.36 8.81
N ALA A 128 -17.64 -6.62 8.66
CA ALA A 128 -16.99 -6.35 7.37
C ALA A 128 -15.89 -7.37 7.11
N VAL A 129 -15.69 -7.70 5.83
CA VAL A 129 -14.65 -8.64 5.39
C VAL A 129 -14.04 -8.15 4.08
N THR A 130 -12.73 -8.40 3.93
CA THR A 130 -12.03 -8.16 2.66
C THR A 130 -11.18 -9.36 2.27
N GLY A 131 -10.76 -9.42 1.01
CA GLY A 131 -9.88 -10.47 0.49
C GLY A 131 -8.59 -9.85 -0.03
N LEU A 132 -7.44 -10.31 0.48
CA LEU A 132 -6.13 -9.78 0.13
C LEU A 132 -5.12 -10.91 -0.04
N HIS A 133 -4.20 -10.74 -0.97
CA HIS A 133 -3.02 -11.60 -1.03
C HIS A 133 -2.20 -11.39 0.26
N ARG A 134 -1.57 -12.46 0.76
CA ARG A 134 -0.83 -12.38 2.03
C ARG A 134 0.29 -11.33 2.02
N ASP A 135 0.88 -11.08 0.86
CA ASP A 135 1.94 -10.07 0.71
C ASP A 135 1.40 -8.68 0.36
N ASN A 136 0.07 -8.50 0.33
CA ASN A 136 -0.49 -7.17 0.07
C ASN A 136 -0.04 -6.22 1.19
N PRO A 137 0.47 -5.03 0.85
CA PRO A 137 1.01 -4.12 1.87
C PRO A 137 -0.03 -3.68 2.92
N ALA A 138 -1.32 -3.75 2.61
CA ALA A 138 -2.37 -3.40 3.57
C ALA A 138 -2.46 -4.38 4.74
N VAL A 139 -2.00 -5.63 4.55
CA VAL A 139 -2.15 -6.68 5.57
C VAL A 139 -1.50 -6.27 6.89
N GLN A 140 -0.26 -5.81 6.85
CA GLN A 140 0.48 -5.52 8.08
C GLN A 140 -0.14 -4.37 8.89
N GLY A 141 -0.69 -3.38 8.21
CA GLY A 141 -1.27 -2.21 8.87
C GLY A 141 -2.70 -2.42 9.35
N ALA A 142 -3.36 -3.50 8.93
CA ALA A 142 -4.79 -3.67 9.21
C ALA A 142 -5.16 -5.03 9.81
N ARG A 143 -4.26 -6.00 9.83
CA ARG A 143 -4.59 -7.36 10.29
C ARG A 143 -5.10 -7.43 11.73
N ALA A 144 -4.75 -6.44 12.55
CA ALA A 144 -5.14 -6.45 13.96
C ALA A 144 -6.63 -6.16 14.15
N ASP A 145 -7.23 -5.41 13.24
CA ASP A 145 -8.60 -4.92 13.42
C ASP A 145 -9.53 -5.12 12.21
N VAL A 146 -9.02 -5.70 11.12
CA VAL A 146 -9.83 -5.98 9.92
C VAL A 146 -9.77 -7.47 9.61
N VAL A 147 -10.92 -8.08 9.39
CA VAL A 147 -11.00 -9.50 9.02
C VAL A 147 -10.70 -9.65 7.53
N MET A 148 -9.69 -10.45 7.22
CA MET A 148 -9.20 -10.64 5.85
C MET A 148 -9.15 -12.11 5.50
N VAL A 149 -9.59 -12.48 4.29
CA VAL A 149 -9.34 -13.82 3.77
C VAL A 149 -8.16 -13.78 2.81
N PRO A 150 -7.30 -14.79 2.82
CA PRO A 150 -6.19 -14.82 1.87
C PRO A 150 -6.69 -15.15 0.47
N THR A 151 -6.14 -14.48 -0.54
CA THR A 151 -6.45 -14.72 -1.95
C THR A 151 -5.19 -15.04 -2.71
N GLY A 152 -5.33 -15.49 -3.95
CA GLY A 152 -4.24 -15.47 -4.91
C GLY A 152 -3.79 -14.04 -5.20
N GLU A 153 -2.77 -13.92 -6.01
CA GLU A 153 -2.20 -12.60 -6.32
C GLU A 153 -3.04 -11.80 -7.32
N THR A 154 -3.78 -12.50 -8.18
CA THR A 154 -4.47 -11.89 -9.32
C THR A 154 -5.95 -12.25 -9.34
N PRO A 155 -6.75 -11.53 -10.14
CA PRO A 155 -8.18 -11.83 -10.27
C PRO A 155 -8.54 -13.25 -10.81
N ALA A 156 -7.57 -14.01 -11.28
CA ALA A 156 -7.83 -15.40 -11.64
C ALA A 156 -8.40 -16.21 -10.47
N ASP A 157 -8.13 -15.76 -9.23
CA ASP A 157 -8.62 -16.39 -8.00
C ASP A 157 -10.00 -15.89 -7.57
N MET A 158 -10.69 -15.09 -8.39
CA MET A 158 -11.94 -14.43 -7.99
C MET A 158 -12.99 -15.38 -7.40
N PRO A 159 -13.32 -16.53 -8.04
CA PRO A 159 -14.37 -17.39 -7.46
C PRO A 159 -14.02 -17.92 -6.08
N GLN A 160 -12.77 -18.34 -5.87
CA GLN A 160 -12.32 -18.86 -4.59
C GLN A 160 -12.28 -17.76 -3.52
N ALA A 161 -11.82 -16.57 -3.90
CA ALA A 161 -11.76 -15.43 -3.00
C ALA A 161 -13.15 -15.04 -2.53
N LEU A 162 -14.11 -14.92 -3.45
CA LEU A 162 -15.48 -14.55 -3.10
C LEU A 162 -16.15 -15.61 -2.24
N ALA A 163 -15.95 -16.89 -2.55
CA ALA A 163 -16.51 -17.97 -1.74
C ALA A 163 -16.02 -17.89 -0.29
N ALA A 164 -14.72 -17.64 -0.10
CA ALA A 164 -14.14 -17.49 1.23
C ALA A 164 -14.67 -16.24 1.94
N MET A 165 -14.78 -15.12 1.22
CA MET A 165 -15.30 -13.87 1.79
C MET A 165 -16.74 -14.02 2.20
N VAL A 166 -17.57 -14.72 1.41
CA VAL A 166 -18.97 -14.98 1.75
C VAL A 166 -19.06 -15.86 3.00
N ARG A 167 -18.30 -16.93 3.04
CA ARG A 167 -18.31 -17.85 4.18
C ARG A 167 -17.95 -17.13 5.48
N VAL A 168 -16.85 -16.39 5.49
CA VAL A 168 -16.37 -15.67 6.66
C VAL A 168 -17.31 -14.50 6.99
N GLY A 169 -17.73 -13.76 5.98
CA GLY A 169 -18.63 -12.61 6.16
C GLY A 169 -19.95 -12.99 6.80
N LEU A 170 -20.55 -14.09 6.32
CA LEU A 170 -21.84 -14.55 6.88
C LEU A 170 -21.67 -15.01 8.33
N LYS A 171 -20.53 -15.64 8.66
CA LYS A 171 -20.23 -16.01 10.04
C LYS A 171 -20.13 -14.78 10.95
N LEU A 172 -19.45 -13.73 10.47
CA LEU A 172 -19.36 -12.45 11.21
C LEU A 172 -20.74 -11.83 11.38
N GLN A 173 -21.55 -11.86 10.33
CA GLN A 173 -22.90 -11.26 10.35
C GLN A 173 -23.79 -11.98 11.38
N ARG A 174 -23.65 -13.29 11.54
CA ARG A 174 -24.39 -14.03 12.55
C ARG A 174 -23.88 -13.80 13.97
N GLY A 175 -22.83 -13.01 14.14
CA GLY A 175 -22.24 -12.76 15.46
C GLY A 175 -21.44 -13.92 16.01
N GLU A 176 -21.06 -14.87 15.15
CA GLU A 176 -20.27 -16.03 15.58
C GLU A 176 -18.81 -15.62 15.75
N ALA A 177 -18.18 -16.09 16.81
CA ALA A 177 -16.75 -15.85 17.04
C ALA A 177 -15.93 -16.62 16.03
N LEU A 178 -14.91 -15.97 15.48
CA LEU A 178 -13.94 -16.65 14.62
C LEU A 178 -12.96 -17.43 15.48
N GLY A 179 -12.68 -18.66 15.09
CA GLY A 179 -11.65 -19.49 15.69
C GLY A 179 -10.26 -19.19 15.14
N PRO A 180 -9.33 -20.12 15.31
CA PRO A 180 -7.97 -19.96 14.77
C PRO A 180 -7.99 -19.71 13.25
N ALA A 181 -7.13 -18.80 12.80
CA ALA A 181 -7.10 -18.39 11.40
C ALA A 181 -6.93 -19.57 10.43
N GLU A 182 -6.14 -20.54 10.79
CA GLU A 182 -5.91 -21.74 9.97
C GLU A 182 -7.20 -22.53 9.73
N LEU A 183 -8.07 -22.59 10.74
CA LEU A 183 -9.34 -23.33 10.63
C LEU A 183 -10.41 -22.50 9.95
N GLU A 184 -10.39 -21.17 10.17
CA GLU A 184 -11.37 -20.27 9.56
C GLU A 184 -11.03 -19.89 8.13
N GLY A 185 -9.79 -20.07 7.71
CA GLY A 185 -9.35 -19.65 6.40
C GLY A 185 -9.19 -18.14 6.29
N THR A 186 -8.69 -17.50 7.36
CA THR A 186 -8.46 -16.05 7.38
C THR A 186 -6.96 -15.76 7.52
N ILE A 187 -6.59 -14.51 7.30
CA ILE A 187 -5.26 -14.04 7.63
C ILE A 187 -5.23 -13.80 9.13
N SER A 188 -4.21 -14.34 9.81
CA SER A 188 -4.10 -14.18 11.26
C SER A 188 -4.05 -12.71 11.66
N ASN A 189 -4.84 -12.34 12.66
CA ASN A 189 -4.81 -10.97 13.20
C ASN A 189 -3.64 -10.74 14.17
N GLY A 190 -2.82 -11.76 14.40
CA GLY A 190 -1.70 -11.65 15.33
C GLY A 190 -2.09 -11.85 16.79
N VAL A 191 -3.35 -12.12 17.07
CA VAL A 191 -3.84 -12.38 18.42
C VAL A 191 -4.21 -13.85 18.54
N ARG A 192 -3.52 -14.56 19.41
CA ARG A 192 -3.80 -15.99 19.62
C ARG A 192 -4.85 -16.13 20.72
N ARG A 193 -5.91 -16.86 20.41
CA ARG A 193 -6.98 -17.16 21.38
C ARG A 193 -7.03 -18.66 21.62
N VAL A 194 -6.02 -19.14 22.33
CA VAL A 194 -5.96 -20.55 22.72
C VAL A 194 -6.31 -20.64 24.20
N TYR A 195 -7.27 -21.49 24.51
CA TYR A 195 -7.64 -21.77 25.90
C TYR A 195 -7.15 -23.17 26.28
N ASP A 196 -6.16 -23.21 27.16
CA ASP A 196 -5.61 -24.44 27.70
C ASP A 196 -5.67 -24.33 29.23
N ARG A 197 -6.52 -25.13 29.86
CA ARG A 197 -6.72 -25.09 31.29
C ARG A 197 -5.47 -25.52 32.06
N GLY A 198 -4.66 -26.42 31.49
CA GLY A 198 -3.45 -26.89 32.11
C GLY A 198 -2.30 -25.89 32.05
N ARG A 199 -2.25 -25.12 30.97
CA ARG A 199 -1.21 -24.08 30.74
C ARG A 199 -1.84 -22.85 30.12
N PRO A 200 -2.47 -22.02 30.95
CA PRO A 200 -3.12 -20.80 30.41
C PRO A 200 -2.13 -19.87 29.71
N GLY A 201 -2.63 -18.99 28.86
CA GLY A 201 -1.82 -18.14 28.03
C GLY A 201 -0.79 -17.31 28.80
N TYR A 202 -1.17 -16.79 29.96
CA TYR A 202 -0.22 -15.99 30.76
C TYR A 202 0.96 -16.84 31.24
N GLN A 203 0.71 -18.10 31.58
CA GLN A 203 1.77 -19.01 32.01
C GLN A 203 2.73 -19.31 30.86
N ARG A 204 2.19 -19.56 29.66
CA ARG A 204 3.02 -19.80 28.47
C ARG A 204 3.84 -18.57 28.10
N ALA A 205 3.25 -17.35 28.21
CA ALA A 205 3.97 -16.11 27.96
C ALA A 205 5.12 -15.92 28.96
N LEU A 206 4.85 -16.21 30.24
CA LEU A 206 5.87 -16.12 31.27
C LEU A 206 7.01 -17.13 31.04
N ASP A 207 6.66 -18.36 30.66
CA ASP A 207 7.67 -19.38 30.37
C ASP A 207 8.55 -18.94 29.20
N MET A 208 7.94 -18.39 28.14
CA MET A 208 8.69 -17.88 26.97
C MET A 208 9.60 -16.72 27.37
N LEU A 209 9.10 -15.80 28.20
CA LEU A 209 9.90 -14.68 28.69
C LEU A 209 11.10 -15.16 29.51
N LEU A 210 10.90 -16.13 30.41
CA LEU A 210 11.98 -16.69 31.19
C LEU A 210 13.02 -17.40 30.32
N ASP A 211 12.57 -18.12 29.32
CA ASP A 211 13.49 -18.74 28.36
C ASP A 211 14.34 -17.66 27.66
N LYS A 212 13.70 -16.58 27.20
CA LYS A 212 14.41 -15.48 26.54
C LYS A 212 15.43 -14.83 27.49
N LEU A 213 15.03 -14.57 28.74
CA LEU A 213 15.92 -13.96 29.74
C LEU A 213 17.13 -14.82 30.08
N HIS A 214 16.95 -16.14 30.08
CA HIS A 214 18.02 -17.08 30.40
C HIS A 214 18.81 -17.54 29.17
N GLY A 215 18.53 -16.98 27.99
CA GLY A 215 19.23 -17.36 26.76
C GLY A 215 18.90 -18.76 26.25
N ARG A 216 17.77 -19.34 26.68
CA ARG A 216 17.32 -20.64 26.20
C ARG A 216 16.52 -20.45 24.90
N SER A 217 16.48 -21.46 24.05
CA SER A 217 15.68 -21.41 22.83
C SER A 217 14.19 -21.42 23.17
N PHE A 218 13.43 -20.65 22.41
CA PHE A 218 11.97 -20.63 22.54
C PHE A 218 11.33 -20.42 21.17
N THR A 219 10.08 -20.83 21.04
CA THR A 219 9.31 -20.63 19.82
C THR A 219 8.10 -19.76 20.15
N THR A 220 7.97 -18.66 19.42
CA THR A 220 6.79 -17.81 19.59
C THR A 220 5.54 -18.54 19.07
N GLU A 221 4.46 -18.46 19.84
CA GLU A 221 3.19 -19.07 19.46
C GLU A 221 2.44 -18.24 18.41
N VAL A 222 2.81 -16.99 18.24
CA VAL A 222 2.14 -16.09 17.30
C VAL A 222 3.14 -15.73 16.21
N PRO A 223 3.13 -16.46 15.09
CA PRO A 223 4.01 -16.08 13.99
C PRO A 223 3.52 -14.77 13.40
N ILE A 224 4.29 -13.72 13.62
CA ILE A 224 3.99 -12.39 13.09
C ILE A 224 4.91 -12.15 11.92
N ASN A 225 4.36 -12.08 10.72
CA ASN A 225 5.12 -11.74 9.52
C ASN A 225 5.24 -10.22 9.41
N ALA A 226 5.83 -9.61 10.44
CA ALA A 226 6.11 -8.19 10.38
C ALA A 226 7.27 -7.95 9.42
N PRO A 227 7.25 -6.87 8.64
CA PRO A 227 8.41 -6.54 7.82
C PRO A 227 9.64 -6.36 8.69
N GLU A 228 10.74 -6.91 8.22
CA GLU A 228 12.02 -6.81 8.94
C GLU A 228 12.39 -5.34 9.14
N ARG A 229 12.90 -5.01 10.33
CA ARG A 229 13.46 -3.70 10.61
C ARG A 229 14.97 -3.75 10.43
N VAL A 230 15.50 -2.78 9.68
CA VAL A 230 16.94 -2.68 9.43
C VAL A 230 17.44 -1.44 10.16
N PRO A 231 18.53 -1.53 10.92
CA PRO A 231 19.06 -0.34 11.60
C PRO A 231 19.35 0.77 10.58
N PRO A 232 18.99 2.02 10.89
CA PRO A 232 19.27 3.11 9.96
C PRO A 232 20.77 3.27 9.70
N ALA A 233 21.13 3.51 8.44
CA ALA A 233 22.50 3.84 8.09
C ALA A 233 22.87 5.20 8.72
N PRO A 234 24.15 5.44 9.00
CA PRO A 234 24.58 6.72 9.56
C PRO A 234 24.20 7.89 8.65
N PRO A 235 23.88 9.06 9.23
CA PRO A 235 23.59 10.22 8.40
C PRO A 235 24.81 10.73 7.66
N LEU A 236 24.56 11.47 6.57
CA LEU A 236 25.64 12.12 5.83
C LEU A 236 26.27 13.23 6.68
N ALA A 237 27.58 13.27 6.71
CA ALA A 237 28.32 14.30 7.42
C ALA A 237 28.33 15.62 6.64
N ALA A 238 28.54 15.56 5.32
CA ALA A 238 28.73 16.74 4.49
C ALA A 238 27.97 16.57 3.16
N LEU A 239 26.81 17.19 3.06
CA LEU A 239 25.99 17.09 1.85
C LEU A 239 26.71 17.73 0.64
N ARG A 240 27.45 18.79 0.85
CA ARG A 240 28.17 19.49 -0.22
C ARG A 240 29.24 18.64 -0.89
N GLU A 241 29.69 17.59 -0.24
CA GLU A 241 30.70 16.69 -0.78
C GLU A 241 30.09 15.35 -1.24
N ALA A 242 28.79 15.16 -1.02
CA ALA A 242 28.16 13.86 -1.18
C ALA A 242 27.83 13.54 -2.63
N THR A 243 28.05 12.27 -2.98
CA THR A 243 27.56 11.69 -4.23
C THR A 243 26.19 11.08 -3.96
N ILE A 244 25.16 11.58 -4.67
CA ILE A 244 23.78 11.19 -4.45
C ILE A 244 23.27 10.39 -5.64
N ALA A 245 22.76 9.19 -5.38
CA ALA A 245 22.17 8.33 -6.40
C ALA A 245 20.63 8.40 -6.35
N MET A 246 20.00 7.94 -7.42
CA MET A 246 18.54 7.88 -7.51
C MET A 246 18.07 6.50 -7.91
N VAL A 247 16.96 6.08 -7.28
CA VAL A 247 16.27 4.81 -7.56
C VAL A 247 14.79 5.12 -7.70
N THR A 248 14.10 4.46 -8.64
CA THR A 248 12.64 4.60 -8.70
C THR A 248 11.97 3.24 -8.93
N THR A 249 10.86 3.04 -8.21
CA THR A 249 9.98 1.89 -8.44
C THR A 249 8.77 2.28 -9.30
N GLY A 250 8.81 3.47 -9.91
CA GLY A 250 7.75 4.00 -10.74
C GLY A 250 7.77 3.55 -12.19
N GLY A 251 8.66 2.63 -12.56
CA GLY A 251 8.66 2.06 -13.89
C GLY A 251 9.27 2.93 -14.99
N LEU A 252 10.23 3.78 -14.63
CA LEU A 252 10.91 4.65 -15.61
C LEU A 252 11.66 3.82 -16.65
N VAL A 253 11.48 4.16 -17.92
CA VAL A 253 12.20 3.53 -19.04
C VAL A 253 12.63 4.61 -20.04
N ARG A 254 13.64 4.27 -20.86
CA ARG A 254 13.91 5.08 -22.04
C ARG A 254 12.74 4.97 -23.02
N LYS A 255 12.53 6.02 -23.80
CA LYS A 255 11.40 6.09 -24.72
C LYS A 255 11.33 4.86 -25.63
N GLY A 256 10.15 4.23 -25.68
CA GLY A 256 9.95 3.00 -26.43
C GLY A 256 10.36 1.74 -25.70
N ASN A 257 10.86 1.86 -24.48
CA ASN A 257 11.22 0.71 -23.62
C ASN A 257 12.18 -0.26 -24.33
N PRO A 258 13.32 0.20 -24.86
CA PRO A 258 14.22 -0.66 -25.62
C PRO A 258 14.84 -1.79 -24.80
N GLU A 259 14.93 -1.61 -23.45
CA GLU A 259 15.48 -2.61 -22.57
C GLU A 259 14.49 -3.74 -22.26
N GLY A 260 13.24 -3.61 -22.68
CA GLY A 260 12.23 -4.62 -22.44
C GLY A 260 11.83 -4.77 -20.99
N GLN A 261 11.74 -3.64 -20.26
CA GLN A 261 11.25 -3.69 -18.88
C GLN A 261 9.81 -4.18 -18.86
N VAL A 262 9.48 -5.05 -17.91
CA VAL A 262 8.09 -5.47 -17.70
C VAL A 262 7.30 -4.32 -17.06
N ALA A 263 5.96 -4.36 -17.16
CA ALA A 263 5.11 -3.34 -16.55
C ALA A 263 4.74 -3.66 -15.11
N ALA A 264 4.98 -4.90 -14.67
CA ALA A 264 4.61 -5.40 -13.34
C ALA A 264 5.42 -6.65 -13.02
N ASN A 265 5.45 -7.06 -11.74
CA ASN A 265 6.11 -8.30 -11.32
C ASN A 265 7.60 -8.33 -11.71
N ALA A 266 8.32 -7.27 -11.36
CA ALA A 266 9.73 -7.16 -11.74
C ALA A 266 10.57 -8.26 -11.10
N THR A 267 11.45 -8.86 -11.90
CA THR A 267 12.46 -9.82 -11.43
C THR A 267 13.88 -9.28 -11.60
N ARG A 268 14.02 -8.14 -12.27
CA ARG A 268 15.28 -7.46 -12.47
C ARG A 268 15.05 -5.95 -12.49
N TYR A 269 16.08 -5.21 -12.13
CA TYR A 269 16.08 -3.75 -12.28
C TYR A 269 16.88 -3.40 -13.54
N HIS A 270 16.70 -2.18 -14.00
CA HIS A 270 17.49 -1.62 -15.10
C HIS A 270 18.26 -0.43 -14.57
N ARG A 271 19.48 -0.25 -15.08
CA ARG A 271 20.21 0.97 -14.76
C ARG A 271 20.49 1.73 -16.04
N HIS A 272 20.47 3.04 -15.92
CA HIS A 272 20.65 3.94 -17.06
C HIS A 272 21.62 5.04 -16.68
N SER A 273 22.46 5.45 -17.62
CA SER A 273 23.32 6.60 -17.40
C SER A 273 22.55 7.90 -17.60
N VAL A 274 22.71 8.83 -16.65
CA VAL A 274 22.19 10.19 -16.77
C VAL A 274 23.33 11.21 -16.78
N GLN A 275 24.56 10.75 -17.07
CA GLN A 275 25.75 11.58 -16.97
C GLN A 275 25.65 12.89 -17.77
N ASP A 276 25.08 12.84 -18.96
CA ASP A 276 25.01 13.98 -19.84
C ASP A 276 23.65 14.67 -19.87
N LEU A 277 22.78 14.35 -18.88
CA LEU A 277 21.40 14.87 -18.85
C LEU A 277 21.23 15.90 -17.74
N GLU A 278 20.59 17.02 -18.06
CA GLU A 278 20.20 18.02 -17.07
C GLU A 278 18.82 17.74 -16.47
N ALA A 279 17.99 16.98 -17.18
CA ALA A 279 16.66 16.60 -16.77
C ALA A 279 16.21 15.41 -17.61
N LEU A 280 15.17 14.74 -17.15
CA LEU A 280 14.53 13.69 -17.96
C LEU A 280 13.49 14.36 -18.86
N SER A 281 13.70 14.26 -20.18
CA SER A 281 12.76 14.83 -21.14
C SER A 281 11.68 13.82 -21.53
N PRO A 282 10.47 14.28 -21.86
CA PRO A 282 9.43 13.37 -22.34
C PRO A 282 9.73 12.74 -23.71
N GLU A 283 10.66 13.31 -24.46
CA GLU A 283 11.13 12.72 -25.72
C GLU A 283 12.07 11.54 -25.50
N GLY A 284 12.79 11.55 -24.37
CA GLY A 284 13.79 10.52 -24.05
C GLY A 284 13.31 9.48 -23.08
N TRP A 285 12.30 9.79 -22.27
CA TRP A 285 11.92 8.94 -21.13
C TRP A 285 10.42 8.87 -20.97
N GLU A 286 9.95 7.77 -20.37
CA GLU A 286 8.53 7.58 -20.06
C GLU A 286 8.38 6.56 -18.94
N ALA A 287 7.17 6.41 -18.44
CA ALA A 287 6.82 5.35 -17.49
C ALA A 287 6.25 4.15 -18.25
N PHE A 288 6.67 2.96 -17.85
CA PHE A 288 6.09 1.70 -18.30
C PHE A 288 5.71 0.91 -17.06
N HIS A 289 4.45 1.11 -16.60
CA HIS A 289 4.04 0.69 -15.27
C HIS A 289 2.53 0.44 -15.24
N ALA A 290 2.14 -0.76 -14.82
CA ALA A 290 0.73 -1.16 -14.84
C ALA A 290 -0.07 -0.69 -13.62
N GLY A 291 0.57 -0.07 -12.63
CA GLY A 291 -0.07 0.23 -11.35
C GLY A 291 -0.62 1.64 -11.19
N TYR A 292 -0.43 2.52 -12.18
CA TYR A 292 -0.98 3.88 -12.17
C TYR A 292 -1.11 4.39 -13.61
N PHE A 293 -1.88 5.47 -13.78
CA PHE A 293 -2.05 6.07 -15.11
C PHE A 293 -0.82 6.91 -15.45
N ASN A 294 -0.06 6.49 -16.44
CA ASN A 294 1.28 7.03 -16.74
C ASN A 294 1.27 8.42 -17.43
N HIS A 295 0.11 8.92 -17.78
CA HIS A 295 -0.05 10.12 -18.60
C HIS A 295 0.71 11.34 -18.06
N ILE A 296 0.62 11.60 -16.75
CA ILE A 296 1.26 12.78 -16.16
C ILE A 296 2.79 12.61 -16.16
N VAL A 297 3.26 11.42 -15.77
CA VAL A 297 4.70 11.14 -15.78
C VAL A 297 5.26 11.23 -17.20
N ASN A 298 4.49 10.78 -18.21
CA ASN A 298 4.98 10.81 -19.59
C ASN A 298 5.11 12.23 -20.14
N ARG A 299 4.50 13.23 -19.48
CA ARG A 299 4.71 14.64 -19.81
C ARG A 299 5.88 15.25 -19.03
N ASN A 300 6.20 14.67 -17.85
CA ASN A 300 7.34 15.11 -17.06
C ASN A 300 7.89 13.95 -16.22
N PRO A 301 8.81 13.15 -16.77
CA PRO A 301 9.33 11.99 -16.05
C PRO A 301 10.07 12.34 -14.75
N ASN A 302 10.45 13.61 -14.56
CA ASN A 302 11.11 14.03 -13.31
C ASN A 302 10.18 13.89 -12.10
N TYR A 303 8.88 13.71 -12.30
CA TYR A 303 7.96 13.45 -11.17
C TYR A 303 8.24 12.13 -10.46
N ILE A 304 8.86 11.16 -11.15
CA ILE A 304 9.18 9.87 -10.51
C ILE A 304 10.69 9.63 -10.38
N LEU A 305 11.51 10.55 -10.88
CA LEU A 305 12.95 10.52 -10.66
C LEU A 305 13.47 11.95 -10.86
N PRO A 306 13.67 12.71 -9.78
CA PRO A 306 13.81 14.17 -9.87
C PRO A 306 15.22 14.64 -10.25
N LEU A 307 15.69 14.23 -11.43
CA LEU A 307 17.03 14.57 -11.92
C LEU A 307 17.22 16.08 -12.04
N ASN A 308 16.19 16.78 -12.57
CA ASN A 308 16.27 18.23 -12.77
C ASN A 308 16.63 18.97 -11.46
N PHE A 309 16.00 18.60 -10.36
CA PHE A 309 16.27 19.26 -9.08
C PHE A 309 17.67 18.93 -8.57
N LEU A 310 18.10 17.66 -8.68
CA LEU A 310 19.45 17.30 -8.24
C LEU A 310 20.52 17.98 -9.07
N ARG A 311 20.30 18.16 -10.38
CA ARG A 311 21.25 18.91 -11.23
C ARG A 311 21.34 20.36 -10.80
N ASP A 312 20.20 21.01 -10.50
CA ASP A 312 20.22 22.38 -10.00
C ASP A 312 20.99 22.50 -8.70
N LEU A 313 20.79 21.54 -7.79
CA LEU A 313 21.49 21.52 -6.49
C LEU A 313 22.99 21.20 -6.65
N GLU A 314 23.32 20.37 -7.62
CA GLU A 314 24.73 20.08 -7.95
C GLU A 314 25.42 21.35 -8.46
N ARG A 315 24.79 22.07 -9.38
CA ARG A 315 25.34 23.33 -9.92
C ARG A 315 25.51 24.39 -8.86
N SER A 316 24.60 24.47 -7.90
CA SER A 316 24.68 25.46 -6.83
C SER A 316 25.67 25.07 -5.73
N GLY A 317 26.21 23.85 -5.77
CA GLY A 317 27.12 23.34 -4.75
C GLY A 317 26.41 22.84 -3.50
N ALA A 318 25.10 22.66 -3.52
CA ALA A 318 24.35 22.13 -2.39
C ALA A 318 24.63 20.64 -2.16
N ILE A 319 24.93 19.90 -3.25
CA ILE A 319 25.44 18.51 -3.18
C ILE A 319 26.74 18.43 -3.96
N GLY A 320 27.50 17.37 -3.72
CA GLY A 320 28.79 17.18 -4.40
C GLY A 320 28.61 16.81 -5.85
N ARG A 321 27.90 15.72 -6.11
CA ARG A 321 27.59 15.34 -7.49
C ARG A 321 26.42 14.36 -7.54
N VAL A 322 25.75 14.32 -8.68
CA VAL A 322 24.74 13.32 -9.01
C VAL A 322 25.48 12.09 -9.56
N TYR A 323 25.20 10.93 -8.96
CA TYR A 323 25.78 9.67 -9.45
C TYR A 323 25.31 9.42 -10.89
N GLU A 324 26.23 8.95 -11.73
CA GLU A 324 25.92 8.82 -13.16
C GLU A 324 24.86 7.76 -13.49
N TRP A 325 24.66 6.78 -12.60
CA TRP A 325 23.72 5.69 -12.85
C TRP A 325 22.47 5.83 -12.00
N ILE A 326 21.31 5.70 -12.64
CA ILE A 326 20.03 5.58 -11.96
C ILE A 326 19.51 4.14 -12.08
N TYR A 327 18.66 3.75 -11.14
CA TYR A 327 18.11 2.40 -11.09
C TYR A 327 16.60 2.47 -11.16
N ALA A 328 16.00 1.67 -12.05
CA ALA A 328 14.57 1.75 -12.32
C ALA A 328 13.95 0.37 -12.45
N LEU A 329 12.74 0.23 -11.94
CA LEU A 329 11.93 -0.98 -12.07
C LEU A 329 10.48 -0.63 -11.80
N PRO A 330 9.50 -1.45 -12.26
CA PRO A 330 8.13 -1.28 -11.82
C PRO A 330 7.92 -2.05 -10.52
N GLY A 331 7.61 -1.33 -9.45
CA GLY A 331 7.39 -1.96 -8.14
C GLY A 331 6.05 -2.67 -8.02
N VAL A 332 5.14 -2.44 -8.95
CA VAL A 332 3.78 -2.99 -8.87
C VAL A 332 3.82 -4.52 -8.94
N SER A 333 3.12 -5.15 -7.99
CA SER A 333 3.02 -6.62 -7.86
C SER A 333 4.37 -7.33 -7.73
N THR A 334 5.44 -6.58 -7.41
CA THR A 334 6.77 -7.19 -7.27
C THR A 334 6.87 -7.85 -5.88
N PRO A 335 7.12 -9.17 -5.83
CA PRO A 335 7.21 -9.88 -4.54
C PRO A 335 8.34 -9.35 -3.65
N VAL A 336 8.15 -9.43 -2.34
CA VAL A 336 9.14 -8.93 -1.38
C VAL A 336 10.51 -9.60 -1.57
N ALA A 337 10.51 -10.92 -1.81
CA ALA A 337 11.78 -11.64 -2.02
C ALA A 337 12.52 -11.14 -3.27
N ALA A 338 11.79 -10.84 -4.35
CA ALA A 338 12.39 -10.30 -5.57
C ALA A 338 12.90 -8.88 -5.33
N ALA A 339 12.13 -8.06 -4.62
CA ALA A 339 12.55 -6.69 -4.27
C ALA A 339 13.82 -6.71 -3.43
N ALA A 340 13.92 -7.62 -2.45
CA ALA A 340 15.11 -7.73 -1.60
C ALA A 340 16.34 -8.14 -2.44
N ARG A 341 16.16 -9.11 -3.33
CA ARG A 341 17.26 -9.56 -4.20
C ARG A 341 17.74 -8.42 -5.09
N MET A 342 16.82 -7.68 -5.71
CA MET A 342 17.16 -6.53 -6.55
C MET A 342 17.79 -5.43 -5.71
N GLY A 343 17.26 -5.21 -4.50
CA GLY A 343 17.82 -4.22 -3.57
C GLY A 343 19.26 -4.51 -3.21
N ARG A 344 19.59 -5.78 -2.97
CA ARG A 344 20.98 -6.17 -2.70
C ARG A 344 21.90 -5.86 -3.89
N GLY A 345 21.44 -6.15 -5.11
CA GLY A 345 22.21 -5.83 -6.32
C GLY A 345 22.44 -4.34 -6.48
N ILE A 346 21.39 -3.54 -6.27
CA ILE A 346 21.52 -2.07 -6.32
C ILE A 346 22.49 -1.59 -5.23
N ALA A 347 22.34 -2.11 -4.01
CA ALA A 347 23.21 -1.71 -2.89
C ALA A 347 24.68 -2.00 -3.19
N GLU A 348 24.98 -3.15 -3.78
CA GLU A 348 26.35 -3.51 -4.17
C GLU A 348 26.91 -2.53 -5.21
N ASP A 349 26.10 -2.20 -6.22
CA ASP A 349 26.50 -1.23 -7.24
C ASP A 349 26.78 0.15 -6.62
N LEU A 350 25.90 0.62 -5.74
CA LEU A 350 26.05 1.93 -5.11
C LEU A 350 27.30 1.97 -4.23
N LYS A 351 27.53 0.91 -3.46
CA LYS A 351 28.72 0.83 -2.60
C LYS A 351 30.00 0.85 -3.43
N ALA A 352 30.04 0.04 -4.49
CA ALA A 352 31.20 -0.02 -5.39
C ALA A 352 31.43 1.32 -6.10
N GLY A 353 30.35 2.07 -6.37
CA GLY A 353 30.44 3.38 -7.02
C GLY A 353 30.77 4.55 -6.09
N GLY A 354 30.95 4.29 -4.80
CA GLY A 354 31.29 5.35 -3.84
C GLY A 354 30.15 6.30 -3.55
N VAL A 355 28.91 5.84 -3.67
CA VAL A 355 27.72 6.64 -3.40
C VAL A 355 27.58 6.89 -1.89
N ASP A 356 27.27 8.11 -1.50
CA ASP A 356 27.15 8.51 -0.11
C ASP A 356 25.71 8.46 0.41
N GLY A 357 24.75 8.74 -0.45
CA GLY A 357 23.34 8.70 -0.10
C GLY A 357 22.47 8.47 -1.31
N ALA A 358 21.22 8.07 -1.11
CA ALA A 358 20.32 7.78 -2.22
C ALA A 358 18.93 8.36 -1.98
N LEU A 359 18.30 8.84 -3.05
CA LEU A 359 16.88 9.18 -3.08
C LEU A 359 16.15 8.06 -3.80
N LEU A 360 15.07 7.57 -3.18
CA LEU A 360 14.25 6.53 -3.80
C LEU A 360 12.82 7.04 -3.93
N VAL A 361 12.25 6.98 -5.14
CA VAL A 361 10.90 7.49 -5.38
C VAL A 361 9.96 6.32 -5.68
N ALA A 362 8.80 6.28 -4.98
CA ALA A 362 7.82 5.23 -5.15
C ALA A 362 6.43 5.83 -5.38
N THR A 363 5.71 5.24 -6.28
CA THR A 363 4.39 5.70 -6.73
C THR A 363 3.22 4.95 -6.08
N UNK A 364 2.81 3.91 -6.58
CA UNK A 364 1.64 3.26 -6.17
C UNK A 364 1.84 2.35 -5.03
N GLY A 365 0.82 1.69 -4.67
CA GLY A 365 0.74 0.83 -3.50
C GLY A 365 1.88 -0.15 -3.30
N THR A 366 1.92 -1.22 -4.09
CA THR A 366 3.00 -2.21 -3.94
C THR A 366 4.36 -1.65 -4.35
N CYS A 367 4.40 -0.54 -5.10
CA CYS A 367 5.66 0.15 -5.38
C CYS A 367 6.30 0.64 -4.09
N ASN A 368 5.50 1.07 -3.12
CA ASN A 368 6.02 1.51 -1.83
C ASN A 368 6.56 0.35 -1.00
N ARG A 369 5.89 -0.81 -1.03
CA ARG A 369 6.44 -2.01 -0.38
C ARG A 369 7.77 -2.39 -1.03
N CYS A 370 7.81 -2.42 -2.35
CA CYS A 370 9.02 -2.75 -3.12
C CYS A 370 10.14 -1.74 -2.82
N GLY A 371 9.83 -0.44 -2.90
CA GLY A 371 10.81 0.61 -2.66
C GLY A 371 11.37 0.58 -1.24
N ALA A 372 10.51 0.40 -0.24
CA ALA A 372 10.96 0.31 1.15
C ALA A 372 11.85 -0.91 1.36
N THR A 373 11.53 -2.03 0.70
CA THR A 373 12.37 -3.22 0.76
C THR A 373 13.75 -2.95 0.16
N ILE A 374 13.80 -2.28 -1.00
CA ILE A 374 15.06 -1.90 -1.63
C ILE A 374 15.83 -0.92 -0.73
N ALA A 375 15.15 0.08 -0.16
CA ALA A 375 15.78 1.06 0.73
C ALA A 375 16.48 0.37 1.91
N LYS A 376 15.82 -0.64 2.49
CA LYS A 376 16.41 -1.40 3.61
C LYS A 376 17.69 -2.10 3.19
N GLU A 377 17.73 -2.68 1.99
CA GLU A 377 18.95 -3.36 1.51
C GLU A 377 20.09 -2.37 1.27
N ILE A 378 19.78 -1.18 0.77
CA ILE A 378 20.79 -0.13 0.59
C ILE A 378 21.31 0.35 1.96
N GLU A 379 20.41 0.52 2.93
CA GLU A 379 20.82 0.93 4.29
C GLU A 379 21.69 -0.13 4.96
N ARG A 380 21.50 -1.42 4.66
CA ARG A 380 22.35 -2.48 5.22
C ARG A 380 23.82 -2.30 4.89
N VAL A 381 24.14 -1.72 3.74
CA VAL A 381 25.56 -1.52 3.37
C VAL A 381 26.07 -0.15 3.82
N GLY A 382 25.32 0.58 4.63
CA GLY A 382 25.76 1.82 5.25
C GLY A 382 25.45 3.09 4.48
N ILE A 383 24.60 3.02 3.46
CA ILE A 383 24.22 4.18 2.63
C ILE A 383 22.83 4.63 3.05
N PRO A 384 22.67 5.85 3.62
CA PRO A 384 21.33 6.31 4.00
C PRO A 384 20.45 6.57 2.77
N VAL A 385 19.18 6.23 2.90
CA VAL A 385 18.19 6.40 1.83
C VAL A 385 17.05 7.29 2.33
N ALA A 386 16.71 8.32 1.54
CA ALA A 386 15.49 9.08 1.75
C ALA A 386 14.48 8.62 0.70
N MET A 387 13.38 8.03 1.17
CA MET A 387 12.35 7.48 0.30
C MET A 387 11.21 8.46 0.17
N ILE A 388 11.04 9.01 -1.03
CA ILE A 388 9.95 9.95 -1.33
C ILE A 388 8.74 9.14 -1.76
N SER A 389 7.65 9.27 -1.03
CA SER A 389 6.50 8.37 -1.17
C SER A 389 5.18 9.14 -1.13
N ALA A 390 4.33 8.90 -2.12
CA ALA A 390 2.97 9.43 -2.09
C ALA A 390 2.08 8.65 -1.10
N ILE A 391 2.47 7.42 -0.73
CA ILE A 391 1.74 6.61 0.26
C ILE A 391 2.71 6.29 1.39
N TYR A 392 3.11 7.34 2.09
CA TYR A 392 4.19 7.28 3.07
C TYR A 392 3.91 6.32 4.24
N ASP A 393 2.65 6.10 4.61
CA ASP A 393 2.33 5.17 5.69
C ASP A 393 2.76 3.74 5.33
N LEU A 394 2.61 3.35 4.06
CA LEU A 394 3.09 2.05 3.59
C LEU A 394 4.61 1.93 3.69
N ALA A 395 5.30 3.00 3.30
CA ALA A 395 6.76 3.00 3.36
C ALA A 395 7.25 2.86 4.81
N LEU A 396 6.63 3.63 5.73
CA LEU A 396 6.96 3.55 7.16
C LEU A 396 6.69 2.16 7.72
N THR A 397 5.51 1.62 7.42
CA THR A 397 5.11 0.29 7.93
C THR A 397 6.04 -0.81 7.41
N THR A 398 6.48 -0.70 6.15
CA THR A 398 7.40 -1.70 5.58
C THR A 398 8.82 -1.56 6.15
N GLY A 399 9.16 -0.41 6.71
CA GLY A 399 10.42 -0.25 7.44
C GLY A 399 11.45 0.65 6.78
N ALA A 400 11.07 1.48 5.81
CA ALA A 400 11.99 2.51 5.31
C ALA A 400 12.28 3.51 6.43
N ASN A 401 13.55 3.82 6.65
CA ASN A 401 13.95 4.58 7.83
C ASN A 401 13.75 6.10 7.69
N ARG A 402 13.95 6.64 6.48
CA ARG A 402 13.76 8.07 6.24
C ARG A 402 12.73 8.20 5.12
N VAL A 403 11.49 8.52 5.48
CA VAL A 403 10.39 8.61 4.52
C VAL A 403 9.99 10.07 4.37
N VAL A 404 9.93 10.53 3.13
CA VAL A 404 9.55 11.91 2.81
C VAL A 404 8.18 11.88 2.15
N ARG A 405 7.28 12.71 2.64
CA ARG A 405 5.96 12.83 2.06
C ARG A 405 6.07 13.42 0.66
N GLY A 406 5.70 12.65 -0.37
CA GLY A 406 5.60 13.11 -1.74
C GLY A 406 4.25 13.75 -2.02
N ALA A 407 4.08 14.30 -3.22
CA ALA A 407 2.86 15.01 -3.56
C ALA A 407 1.69 14.03 -3.78
N ARG A 408 1.66 13.37 -4.93
CA ARG A 408 0.58 12.42 -5.26
C ARG A 408 1.14 11.25 -6.07
N ILE A 409 0.33 10.22 -6.25
CA ILE A 409 0.76 8.96 -6.85
C ILE A 409 1.34 9.16 -8.27
N GLU A 410 0.69 9.97 -9.09
CA GLU A 410 1.08 10.16 -10.48
C GLU A 410 2.11 11.27 -10.68
N HIS A 411 2.45 12.00 -9.62
CA HIS A 411 3.45 13.08 -9.68
C HIS A 411 4.06 13.27 -8.28
N VAL A 412 4.88 12.30 -7.90
CA VAL A 412 5.39 12.22 -6.52
C VAL A 412 6.26 13.43 -6.16
N CYS A 413 7.07 13.91 -7.10
CA CYS A 413 8.02 14.99 -6.87
C CYS A 413 7.54 16.32 -7.46
N GLY A 414 6.28 16.66 -7.27
CA GLY A 414 5.73 17.93 -7.73
C GLY A 414 4.22 17.89 -7.90
N ASP A 415 3.64 18.99 -8.43
CA ASP A 415 2.19 19.06 -8.64
C ASP A 415 1.88 19.95 -9.85
N PRO A 416 1.59 19.35 -11.01
CA PRO A 416 1.36 20.13 -12.23
C PRO A 416 0.13 21.05 -12.16
N SER A 417 -0.79 20.81 -11.21
CA SER A 417 -1.97 21.67 -11.07
C SER A 417 -1.63 23.06 -10.53
N LEU A 418 -0.44 23.22 -9.96
CA LEU A 418 -0.01 24.49 -9.38
C LEU A 418 0.55 25.47 -10.42
N GLY A 419 0.77 25.02 -11.64
CA GLY A 419 1.45 25.80 -12.67
C GLY A 419 2.96 25.69 -12.58
N PRO A 420 3.70 25.98 -13.66
CA PRO A 420 5.13 25.63 -13.75
C PRO A 420 6.00 26.16 -12.63
N GLU A 421 5.83 27.43 -12.24
CA GLU A 421 6.66 28.05 -11.22
C GLU A 421 6.46 27.43 -9.84
N LYS A 422 5.19 27.28 -9.44
CA LYS A 422 4.86 26.72 -8.12
C LYS A 422 5.11 25.21 -8.08
N ASP A 423 4.89 24.51 -9.19
CA ASP A 423 5.22 23.09 -9.31
C ASP A 423 6.72 22.88 -9.08
N TYR A 424 7.56 23.69 -9.74
CA TYR A 424 9.01 23.61 -9.56
C TYR A 424 9.40 23.87 -8.10
N ALA A 425 8.85 24.94 -7.50
CA ALA A 425 9.16 25.27 -6.11
C ALA A 425 8.76 24.14 -5.15
N TYR A 426 7.60 23.54 -5.36
CA TYR A 426 7.13 22.45 -4.52
C TYR A 426 7.99 21.20 -4.69
N GLY A 427 8.32 20.82 -5.93
CA GLY A 427 9.19 19.68 -6.19
C GLY A 427 10.58 19.86 -5.59
N LEU A 428 11.14 21.06 -5.72
CA LEU A 428 12.43 21.39 -5.12
C LEU A 428 12.37 21.25 -3.59
N ARG A 429 11.28 21.71 -2.98
CA ARG A 429 11.09 21.58 -1.53
C ARG A 429 11.05 20.11 -1.11
N ILE A 430 10.35 19.25 -1.87
CA ILE A 430 10.32 17.81 -1.59
C ILE A 430 11.73 17.24 -1.63
N VAL A 431 12.49 17.55 -2.67
CA VAL A 431 13.85 17.02 -2.83
C VAL A 431 14.79 17.54 -1.74
N LYS A 432 14.68 18.83 -1.39
CA LYS A 432 15.49 19.40 -0.31
C LYS A 432 15.17 18.76 1.04
N THR A 433 13.88 18.46 1.29
CA THR A 433 13.48 17.73 2.49
C THR A 433 14.11 16.34 2.52
N ALA A 434 14.17 15.67 1.37
CA ALA A 434 14.80 14.36 1.27
C ALA A 434 16.31 14.42 1.54
N LEU A 435 16.98 15.41 0.98
CA LEU A 435 18.42 15.59 1.23
C LEU A 435 18.67 15.94 2.69
N GLY A 436 17.81 16.76 3.29
CA GLY A 436 17.88 17.08 4.73
C GLY A 436 17.70 15.83 5.60
N ALA A 437 16.80 14.92 5.19
CA ALA A 437 16.58 13.68 5.90
C ALA A 437 17.84 12.80 5.90
N LEU A 438 18.61 12.81 4.81
CA LEU A 438 19.86 12.05 4.75
C LEU A 438 20.88 12.51 5.78
N ARG A 439 20.79 13.75 6.24
CA ARG A 439 21.70 14.34 7.22
C ARG A 439 21.27 14.09 8.67
N GLN A 440 20.11 13.53 8.88
CA GLN A 440 19.58 13.33 10.23
C GLN A 440 19.77 11.90 10.70
N ALA A 441 20.26 11.73 11.92
CA ALA A 441 20.22 10.45 12.60
C ALA A 441 18.77 10.16 13.00
N VAL A 442 18.30 8.96 12.72
CA VAL A 442 16.94 8.54 13.06
C VAL A 442 16.99 7.23 13.85
N PRO A 443 16.05 7.03 14.79
CA PRO A 443 16.04 5.78 15.58
C PRO A 443 15.43 4.60 14.80
N GLY A 444 14.72 4.88 13.72
CA GLY A 444 14.00 3.93 12.88
C GLY A 444 13.11 4.70 11.94
N PRO A 445 12.05 4.07 11.40
CA PRO A 445 11.17 4.74 10.45
C PRO A 445 10.64 6.07 10.96
N LYS A 446 10.90 7.12 10.19
CA LYS A 446 10.52 8.49 10.54
C LYS A 446 10.02 9.22 9.29
N LEU A 447 8.93 9.99 9.46
CA LEU A 447 8.36 10.80 8.38
C LEU A 447 8.95 12.21 8.41
N PHE A 448 9.30 12.69 7.23
CA PHE A 448 9.73 14.07 6.96
C PHE A 448 8.70 14.69 6.01
N ASP A 449 8.01 15.72 6.48
CA ASP A 449 6.92 16.34 5.72
C ASP A 449 7.38 17.70 5.16
N PRO A 450 7.51 17.83 3.83
CA PRO A 450 7.91 19.12 3.24
C PRO A 450 6.89 20.24 3.46
N LEU A 451 5.66 19.89 3.84
CA LEU A 451 4.61 20.89 4.10
C LEU A 451 4.48 21.23 5.58
N ALA A 452 5.28 20.61 6.45
CA ALA A 452 5.26 20.91 7.88
C ALA A 452 5.94 22.27 8.13
N GLY A 453 5.37 23.08 9.01
CA GLY A 453 5.91 24.39 9.35
C GLY A 453 5.75 25.41 8.22
N SER A 454 6.58 26.45 8.22
CA SER A 454 6.53 27.56 7.26
C SER A 454 7.17 27.24 5.90
N GLY A 455 7.71 26.04 5.74
CA GLY A 455 8.46 25.67 4.55
C GLY A 455 9.91 26.16 4.55
N GLU A 456 10.23 27.19 5.30
CA GLU A 456 11.59 27.71 5.43
C GLU A 456 12.49 26.74 6.20
N GLU A 457 11.90 26.02 7.15
CA GLU A 457 12.60 25.05 7.97
C GLU A 457 13.11 23.89 7.11
N ALA A 458 12.28 23.39 6.21
CA ALA A 458 12.68 22.31 5.28
C ALA A 458 13.79 22.79 4.33
N LEU A 459 13.75 24.05 3.91
CA LEU A 459 14.77 24.64 3.04
C LEU A 459 16.11 24.79 3.76
N ARG A 460 16.10 25.15 5.05
CA ARG A 460 17.34 25.28 5.85
C ARG A 460 18.01 23.94 6.08
N ASP A 461 17.24 22.90 6.30
CA ASP A 461 17.78 21.56 6.57
C ASP A 461 18.44 20.93 5.34
N ALA A 462 18.14 21.44 4.16
CA ALA A 462 18.69 20.93 2.90
C ALA A 462 19.90 21.73 2.37
N SER A 463 20.24 22.86 3.02
CA SER A 463 21.34 23.73 2.56
C SER A 463 22.69 23.40 3.18
#